data_dd0359e77204bd77bf78266c7e8db667
#
_entry.id   dd0359e77204bd77bf78266c7e8db667
#
_cell.length_a   1.000
_cell.length_b   1.000
_cell.length_c   1.000
_cell.angle_alpha   90.00
_cell.angle_beta   90.00
_cell.angle_gamma   90.00
#
_symmetry.space_group_name_H-M   'P 1'
#
loop_
_entity.id
_entity.type
_entity.pdbx_description
1 polymer ?
#
loop_
_entity_poly.entity_id
_entity_poly.type
_entity_poly.pdbx_seq_one_letter_code
_entity_poly.pdbx_strand_id
1 'polypeptide(L)'
;MLQAISNPSPIFILGCHKSGTSLMRSLLDGHPDLKVIPFESHVMALMGKQVLYDYRKQEAMPQADFKANLLQLLRQYASSKDRTADAMLSDDMDVISAQQFIASANQPTDVKEAFQLIVDCLPHVFPQGEFTQEPSRLVEKSVDHHGFIDELNLAFPDAQFIHLIRNPYANVVGLRKFKAKIQGYPLFHRVMSSIQSSMDVAMDQGISKNKNHHVIRHEDLVQRPEQTMQALAKAVNLSWDECLLSPSVMAEPWSGNSSHGQTKGIDASKVDAWQTQIHAFESWQVNRKLNQQRKAFNYPRFQLRGFALSKVQGEPWSRFVYNRLRSLIG
;
A
#
# COMPACT_ATOMS: atom_id res chain seq x y z
N MET A 1 -23.71 -7.58 -23.06
CA MET A 1 -22.48 -7.40 -23.84
C MET A 1 -21.54 -6.58 -22.97
N LEU A 2 -20.52 -7.21 -22.39
CA LEU A 2 -19.49 -6.52 -21.63
C LEU A 2 -18.73 -5.63 -22.63
N GLN A 3 -18.85 -4.33 -22.50
CA GLN A 3 -17.97 -3.42 -23.23
C GLN A 3 -16.54 -3.72 -22.77
N ALA A 4 -15.74 -4.18 -23.71
CA ALA A 4 -14.30 -4.32 -23.47
C ALA A 4 -13.79 -2.96 -22.97
N ILE A 5 -13.07 -2.98 -21.84
CA ILE A 5 -12.41 -1.79 -21.32
C ILE A 5 -11.46 -1.30 -22.43
N SER A 6 -11.94 -0.36 -23.24
CA SER A 6 -11.10 0.43 -24.17
C SER A 6 -10.30 1.47 -23.38
N ASN A 7 -9.93 1.14 -22.16
CA ASN A 7 -9.49 2.07 -21.15
C ASN A 7 -7.99 2.23 -21.15
N PRO A 8 -7.50 3.46 -20.94
CA PRO A 8 -6.08 3.67 -20.69
C PRO A 8 -5.62 2.77 -19.55
N SER A 9 -4.45 2.20 -19.70
CA SER A 9 -3.82 1.23 -18.81
C SER A 9 -3.93 1.60 -17.33
N PRO A 10 -4.28 0.67 -16.43
CA PRO A 10 -4.46 0.95 -15.01
C PRO A 10 -3.16 1.43 -14.35
N ILE A 11 -3.30 2.16 -13.26
CA ILE A 11 -2.19 2.55 -12.38
C ILE A 11 -2.27 1.69 -11.12
N PHE A 12 -1.19 0.98 -10.79
CA PHE A 12 -1.03 0.24 -9.55
C PHE A 12 -0.09 0.97 -8.61
N ILE A 13 -0.56 1.29 -7.40
CA ILE A 13 0.26 1.87 -6.34
C ILE A 13 0.79 0.77 -5.45
N LEU A 14 2.10 0.62 -5.41
CA LEU A 14 2.84 -0.44 -4.73
C LEU A 14 3.69 0.12 -3.59
N GLY A 15 4.16 -0.75 -2.73
CA GLY A 15 5.14 -0.41 -1.72
C GLY A 15 4.92 -1.16 -0.41
N CYS A 16 5.89 -1.07 0.50
CA CYS A 16 5.72 -1.62 1.84
C CYS A 16 4.68 -0.82 2.62
N HIS A 17 3.97 -1.49 3.55
CA HIS A 17 3.10 -0.77 4.49
C HIS A 17 3.86 0.37 5.19
N LYS A 18 3.18 1.50 5.39
CA LYS A 18 3.74 2.74 5.98
C LYS A 18 4.82 3.42 5.15
N SER A 19 4.94 3.11 3.86
CA SER A 19 5.81 3.83 2.92
C SER A 19 5.17 5.07 2.30
N GLY A 20 3.87 5.33 2.51
CA GLY A 20 3.16 6.49 1.96
C GLY A 20 2.18 6.16 0.82
N THR A 21 1.91 4.88 0.56
CA THR A 21 0.98 4.43 -0.50
C THR A 21 -0.43 5.00 -0.37
N SER A 22 -0.97 5.13 0.86
CA SER A 22 -2.29 5.76 1.07
C SER A 22 -2.29 7.26 0.78
N LEU A 23 -1.20 7.97 1.07
CA LEU A 23 -1.06 9.38 0.69
C LEU A 23 -1.03 9.52 -0.84
N MET A 24 -0.25 8.68 -1.55
CA MET A 24 -0.21 8.69 -3.01
C MET A 24 -1.59 8.41 -3.61
N ARG A 25 -2.32 7.40 -3.10
CA ARG A 25 -3.70 7.14 -3.53
C ARG A 25 -4.59 8.37 -3.37
N SER A 26 -4.53 9.01 -2.19
CA SER A 26 -5.33 10.19 -1.89
C SER A 26 -4.97 11.44 -2.70
N LEU A 27 -3.74 11.55 -3.19
CA LEU A 27 -3.31 12.63 -4.09
C LEU A 27 -3.73 12.38 -5.55
N LEU A 28 -4.00 11.14 -5.93
CA LEU A 28 -4.54 10.80 -7.24
C LEU A 28 -6.08 10.83 -7.26
N ASP A 29 -6.71 10.77 -6.08
CA ASP A 29 -8.16 10.89 -5.93
C ASP A 29 -8.65 12.29 -6.31
N GLY A 30 -9.82 12.38 -6.92
CA GLY A 30 -10.40 13.64 -7.39
C GLY A 30 -9.84 14.15 -8.72
N HIS A 31 -8.85 13.49 -9.33
CA HIS A 31 -8.36 13.86 -10.66
C HIS A 31 -9.39 13.48 -11.73
N PRO A 32 -9.77 14.40 -12.67
CA PRO A 32 -10.87 14.17 -13.62
C PRO A 32 -10.65 12.97 -14.54
N ASP A 33 -9.41 12.62 -14.87
CA ASP A 33 -9.07 11.50 -15.73
C ASP A 33 -8.91 10.17 -14.98
N LEU A 34 -9.06 10.16 -13.64
CA LEU A 34 -8.81 8.98 -12.81
C LEU A 34 -10.06 8.54 -12.04
N LYS A 35 -10.16 7.23 -11.82
CA LYS A 35 -11.06 6.62 -10.84
C LYS A 35 -10.24 5.79 -9.86
N VAL A 36 -10.20 6.24 -8.63
CA VAL A 36 -9.35 5.66 -7.60
C VAL A 36 -10.16 4.71 -6.74
N ILE A 37 -9.80 3.42 -6.76
CA ILE A 37 -10.43 2.43 -5.86
C ILE A 37 -10.13 2.83 -4.42
N PRO A 38 -11.15 3.09 -3.58
CA PRO A 38 -10.94 3.73 -2.29
C PRO A 38 -10.42 2.78 -1.19
N PHE A 39 -10.33 1.48 -1.47
CA PHE A 39 -9.80 0.44 -0.57
C PHE A 39 -8.67 -0.37 -1.22
N GLU A 40 -8.01 -1.24 -0.47
CA GLU A 40 -7.06 -2.22 -1.03
C GLU A 40 -7.83 -3.41 -1.58
N SER A 41 -7.71 -3.65 -2.89
CA SER A 41 -8.44 -4.75 -3.54
C SER A 41 -7.92 -6.13 -3.15
N HIS A 42 -6.61 -6.22 -2.88
CA HIS A 42 -5.92 -7.47 -2.58
C HIS A 42 -6.21 -8.58 -3.61
N VAL A 43 -6.40 -8.23 -4.90
CA VAL A 43 -6.86 -9.16 -5.94
C VAL A 43 -6.04 -10.45 -5.99
N MET A 44 -4.72 -10.35 -5.80
CA MET A 44 -3.83 -11.53 -5.80
C MET A 44 -4.11 -12.45 -4.61
N ALA A 45 -4.31 -11.87 -3.42
CA ALA A 45 -4.65 -12.65 -2.23
C ALA A 45 -6.06 -13.26 -2.34
N LEU A 46 -7.03 -12.52 -2.91
CA LEU A 46 -8.38 -13.03 -3.17
C LEU A 46 -8.39 -14.23 -4.13
N MET A 47 -7.43 -14.29 -5.06
CA MET A 47 -7.19 -15.43 -5.95
C MET A 47 -6.41 -16.58 -5.29
N GLY A 48 -6.17 -16.53 -3.99
CA GLY A 48 -5.42 -17.56 -3.25
C GLY A 48 -3.91 -17.52 -3.46
N LYS A 49 -3.36 -16.48 -4.07
CA LYS A 49 -1.91 -16.32 -4.22
C LYS A 49 -1.29 -15.93 -2.89
N GLN A 50 -0.23 -16.64 -2.50
CA GLN A 50 0.46 -16.37 -1.25
C GLN A 50 1.35 -15.14 -1.36
N VAL A 51 1.11 -14.17 -0.49
CA VAL A 51 2.00 -13.02 -0.28
C VAL A 51 3.10 -13.44 0.68
N LEU A 52 4.26 -13.80 0.15
CA LEU A 52 5.41 -14.33 0.91
C LEU A 52 5.96 -13.35 1.97
N TYR A 53 5.61 -12.07 1.88
CA TYR A 53 6.19 -10.99 2.67
C TYR A 53 5.21 -10.37 3.67
N ASP A 54 3.98 -10.90 3.74
CA ASP A 54 3.01 -10.36 4.68
C ASP A 54 3.45 -10.66 6.11
N TYR A 55 3.60 -9.61 6.89
CA TYR A 55 3.81 -9.69 8.32
C TYR A 55 2.51 -10.04 9.07
N ARG A 56 1.36 -10.10 8.40
CA ARG A 56 0.10 -10.66 8.94
C ARG A 56 0.24 -12.17 9.06
N LYS A 57 -0.43 -12.81 10.02
CA LYS A 57 -0.74 -14.21 9.91
C LYS A 57 -1.59 -14.37 8.65
N GLN A 58 -1.03 -14.95 7.61
CA GLN A 58 -1.84 -15.41 6.50
C GLN A 58 -2.70 -16.57 7.03
N GLU A 59 -3.96 -16.31 7.25
CA GLU A 59 -4.94 -17.35 7.07
C GLU A 59 -5.00 -17.56 5.56
N ALA A 60 -4.61 -18.74 5.11
CA ALA A 60 -4.70 -19.10 3.71
C ALA A 60 -6.15 -18.91 3.28
N MET A 61 -6.40 -17.95 2.39
CA MET A 61 -7.72 -17.84 1.78
C MET A 61 -7.94 -19.11 0.97
N PRO A 62 -9.14 -19.74 1.04
CA PRO A 62 -9.43 -20.92 0.25
C PRO A 62 -9.18 -20.62 -1.23
N GLN A 63 -8.37 -21.42 -1.92
CA GLN A 63 -7.98 -21.21 -3.31
C GLN A 63 -9.14 -21.19 -4.30
N ALA A 64 -10.35 -21.60 -3.88
CA ALA A 64 -11.42 -21.95 -4.81
C ALA A 64 -12.55 -20.93 -4.93
N ASP A 65 -12.62 -19.87 -4.11
CA ASP A 65 -13.81 -19.02 -4.11
C ASP A 65 -13.46 -17.52 -4.01
N PHE A 66 -13.01 -16.97 -5.13
CA PHE A 66 -12.74 -15.53 -5.25
C PHE A 66 -13.97 -14.68 -4.86
N LYS A 67 -15.17 -15.09 -5.26
CA LYS A 67 -16.42 -14.34 -5.00
C LYS A 67 -16.72 -14.30 -3.49
N ALA A 68 -16.57 -15.42 -2.78
CA ALA A 68 -16.73 -15.46 -1.33
C ALA A 68 -15.65 -14.62 -0.61
N ASN A 69 -14.40 -14.69 -1.09
CA ASN A 69 -13.30 -13.91 -0.55
C ASN A 69 -13.52 -12.40 -0.76
N LEU A 70 -13.99 -11.98 -1.95
CA LEU A 70 -14.33 -10.59 -2.24
C LEU A 70 -15.45 -10.08 -1.33
N LEU A 71 -16.53 -10.84 -1.19
CA LEU A 71 -17.63 -10.48 -0.31
C LEU A 71 -17.18 -10.36 1.15
N GLN A 72 -16.32 -11.27 1.62
CA GLN A 72 -15.75 -11.19 2.96
C GLN A 72 -14.90 -9.93 3.14
N LEU A 73 -14.09 -9.57 2.15
CA LEU A 73 -13.30 -8.33 2.16
C LEU A 73 -14.20 -7.10 2.27
N LEU A 74 -15.23 -6.99 1.43
CA LEU A 74 -16.18 -5.87 1.46
C LEU A 74 -16.90 -5.75 2.82
N ARG A 75 -17.33 -6.87 3.40
CA ARG A 75 -17.90 -6.90 4.75
C ARG A 75 -16.94 -6.44 5.84
N GLN A 76 -15.65 -6.79 5.72
CA GLN A 76 -14.62 -6.32 6.65
C GLN A 76 -14.46 -4.80 6.57
N TYR A 77 -14.44 -4.21 5.37
CA TYR A 77 -14.38 -2.76 5.21
C TYR A 77 -15.65 -2.09 5.77
N ALA A 78 -16.83 -2.57 5.44
CA ALA A 78 -18.10 -2.01 5.91
C ALA A 78 -18.28 -2.11 7.44
N SER A 79 -17.70 -3.14 8.09
CA SER A 79 -17.78 -3.33 9.55
C SER A 79 -16.64 -2.70 10.32
N SER A 80 -15.66 -2.12 9.65
CA SER A 80 -14.47 -1.57 10.29
C SER A 80 -14.82 -0.34 11.12
N LYS A 81 -14.60 -0.43 12.44
CA LYS A 81 -14.70 0.69 13.38
C LYS A 81 -13.41 1.51 13.46
N ASP A 82 -12.34 1.04 12.84
CA ASP A 82 -11.05 1.74 12.82
C ASP A 82 -11.07 2.77 11.69
N ARG A 83 -11.46 3.99 12.01
CA ARG A 83 -11.47 5.15 11.11
C ARG A 83 -10.04 5.58 10.73
N THR A 84 -9.21 4.63 10.35
CA THR A 84 -8.04 4.91 9.52
C THR A 84 -8.53 5.30 8.12
N ALA A 85 -7.68 5.85 7.28
CA ALA A 85 -8.06 6.41 5.98
C ALA A 85 -8.94 5.49 5.08
N ASP A 86 -8.89 4.18 5.31
CA ASP A 86 -9.68 3.20 4.57
C ASP A 86 -11.07 2.91 5.22
N ALA A 87 -11.31 3.42 6.43
CA ALA A 87 -12.55 3.20 7.20
C ALA A 87 -13.55 4.38 7.13
N MET A 88 -13.20 5.48 6.46
CA MET A 88 -14.16 6.55 6.17
C MET A 88 -15.29 6.09 5.24
N LEU A 89 -15.15 4.89 4.66
CA LEU A 89 -16.04 4.35 3.64
C LEU A 89 -17.16 3.47 4.20
N SER A 90 -17.14 3.11 5.48
CA SER A 90 -18.08 2.12 6.04
C SER A 90 -19.55 2.53 5.91
N ASP A 91 -19.83 3.82 6.02
CA ASP A 91 -21.21 4.36 6.01
C ASP A 91 -21.76 4.49 4.58
N ASP A 92 -20.89 4.51 3.55
CA ASP A 92 -21.26 4.69 2.15
C ASP A 92 -21.34 3.38 1.36
N MET A 93 -21.00 2.24 1.99
CA MET A 93 -20.93 0.94 1.33
C MET A 93 -22.25 0.17 1.36
N ASP A 94 -22.84 -0.10 0.19
CA ASP A 94 -23.98 -1.03 0.05
C ASP A 94 -23.49 -2.46 -0.21
N VAL A 95 -23.20 -3.18 0.89
CA VAL A 95 -22.75 -4.57 0.82
C VAL A 95 -23.84 -5.53 0.34
N ILE A 96 -25.12 -5.18 0.50
CA ILE A 96 -26.24 -6.03 0.07
C ILE A 96 -26.35 -6.01 -1.46
N SER A 97 -26.33 -4.83 -2.07
CA SER A 97 -26.30 -4.68 -3.53
C SER A 97 -25.05 -5.35 -4.14
N ALA A 98 -23.89 -5.14 -3.55
CA ALA A 98 -22.64 -5.79 -3.96
C ALA A 98 -22.75 -7.33 -3.88
N GLN A 99 -23.35 -7.88 -2.83
CA GLN A 99 -23.55 -9.33 -2.69
C GLN A 99 -24.44 -9.88 -3.80
N GLN A 100 -25.53 -9.21 -4.14
CA GLN A 100 -26.44 -9.64 -5.21
C GLN A 100 -25.72 -9.64 -6.57
N PHE A 101 -24.94 -8.59 -6.85
CA PHE A 101 -24.13 -8.52 -8.07
C PHE A 101 -23.08 -9.65 -8.13
N ILE A 102 -22.27 -9.83 -7.08
CA ILE A 102 -21.24 -10.87 -6.99
C ILE A 102 -21.87 -12.27 -7.16
N ALA A 103 -23.06 -12.51 -6.59
CA ALA A 103 -23.75 -13.79 -6.72
C ALA A 103 -24.09 -14.12 -8.17
N SER A 104 -24.51 -13.12 -8.97
CA SER A 104 -24.88 -13.28 -10.39
C SER A 104 -23.67 -13.38 -11.33
N ALA A 105 -22.50 -12.89 -10.94
CA ALA A 105 -21.30 -12.90 -11.75
C ALA A 105 -20.67 -14.30 -11.87
N ASN A 106 -19.89 -14.53 -12.92
CA ASN A 106 -19.09 -15.75 -13.07
C ASN A 106 -17.89 -15.73 -12.10
N GLN A 107 -17.38 -16.90 -11.74
CA GLN A 107 -16.12 -17.05 -11.01
C GLN A 107 -14.97 -16.68 -11.95
N PRO A 108 -14.08 -15.75 -11.59
CA PRO A 108 -12.96 -15.39 -12.43
C PRO A 108 -11.92 -16.52 -12.51
N THR A 109 -11.32 -16.69 -13.68
CA THR A 109 -10.33 -17.73 -13.96
C THR A 109 -8.90 -17.18 -14.00
N ASP A 110 -8.74 -15.88 -14.21
CA ASP A 110 -7.45 -15.21 -14.23
C ASP A 110 -7.47 -13.84 -13.51
N VAL A 111 -6.31 -13.20 -13.42
CA VAL A 111 -6.13 -11.92 -12.72
C VAL A 111 -6.91 -10.80 -13.38
N LYS A 112 -7.04 -10.80 -14.71
CA LYS A 112 -7.75 -9.77 -15.46
C LYS A 112 -9.25 -9.85 -15.20
N GLU A 113 -9.83 -11.05 -15.26
CA GLU A 113 -11.23 -11.29 -14.93
C GLU A 113 -11.54 -10.97 -13.45
N ALA A 114 -10.62 -11.34 -12.54
CA ALA A 114 -10.75 -11.05 -11.13
C ALA A 114 -10.74 -9.53 -10.84
N PHE A 115 -9.83 -8.81 -11.47
CA PHE A 115 -9.79 -7.35 -11.36
C PHE A 115 -11.02 -6.70 -11.99
N GLN A 116 -11.47 -7.19 -13.16
CA GLN A 116 -12.69 -6.72 -13.80
C GLN A 116 -13.91 -6.91 -12.90
N LEU A 117 -14.06 -8.08 -12.25
CA LEU A 117 -15.16 -8.32 -11.34
C LEU A 117 -15.16 -7.35 -10.14
N ILE A 118 -13.99 -7.00 -9.61
CA ILE A 118 -13.88 -5.97 -8.57
C ILE A 118 -14.39 -4.63 -9.11
N VAL A 119 -13.92 -4.21 -10.29
CA VAL A 119 -14.29 -2.93 -10.91
C VAL A 119 -15.79 -2.87 -11.19
N ASP A 120 -16.36 -3.93 -11.77
CA ASP A 120 -17.79 -4.00 -12.08
C ASP A 120 -18.66 -4.03 -10.80
N CYS A 121 -18.10 -4.45 -9.68
CA CYS A 121 -18.77 -4.42 -8.38
C CYS A 121 -18.82 -3.01 -7.75
N LEU A 122 -17.89 -2.10 -8.09
CA LEU A 122 -17.79 -0.78 -7.44
C LEU A 122 -19.07 0.05 -7.50
N PRO A 123 -19.82 0.15 -8.62
CA PRO A 123 -21.10 0.88 -8.66
C PRO A 123 -22.15 0.29 -7.73
N HIS A 124 -22.05 -1.00 -7.41
CA HIS A 124 -22.96 -1.68 -6.46
C HIS A 124 -22.52 -1.46 -5.03
N VAL A 125 -21.20 -1.36 -4.78
CA VAL A 125 -20.65 -1.04 -3.45
C VAL A 125 -20.90 0.42 -3.08
N PHE A 126 -20.77 1.33 -4.06
CA PHE A 126 -20.88 2.79 -3.89
C PHE A 126 -21.91 3.36 -4.88
N PRO A 127 -23.21 3.16 -4.66
CA PRO A 127 -24.26 3.51 -5.64
C PRO A 127 -24.42 5.03 -5.84
N GLN A 128 -23.93 5.85 -4.92
CA GLN A 128 -23.94 7.31 -5.02
C GLN A 128 -22.57 7.91 -5.38
N GLY A 129 -21.56 7.05 -5.62
CA GLY A 129 -20.21 7.48 -5.90
C GLY A 129 -19.90 7.70 -7.39
N GLU A 130 -18.69 8.13 -7.66
CA GLU A 130 -18.16 8.39 -9.02
C GLU A 130 -18.09 7.15 -9.93
N PHE A 131 -18.20 5.94 -9.35
CA PHE A 131 -18.11 4.66 -10.10
C PHE A 131 -19.33 4.39 -10.98
N THR A 132 -20.39 5.15 -10.86
CA THR A 132 -21.58 5.05 -11.72
C THR A 132 -21.41 5.76 -13.08
N GLN A 133 -20.34 6.55 -13.24
CA GLN A 133 -20.04 7.28 -14.48
C GLN A 133 -19.10 6.47 -15.38
N GLU A 134 -19.02 6.87 -16.69
CA GLU A 134 -18.12 6.24 -17.65
C GLU A 134 -16.67 6.20 -17.16
N PRO A 135 -15.94 5.11 -17.45
CA PRO A 135 -14.66 4.85 -16.83
C PRO A 135 -13.57 5.78 -17.35
N SER A 136 -12.98 6.49 -16.44
CA SER A 136 -11.65 7.08 -16.55
C SER A 136 -10.59 6.00 -16.27
N ARG A 137 -9.33 6.34 -16.25
CA ARG A 137 -8.22 5.45 -15.94
C ARG A 137 -8.29 4.98 -14.48
N LEU A 138 -8.28 3.68 -14.25
CA LEU A 138 -8.38 3.11 -12.90
C LEU A 138 -7.06 3.21 -12.14
N VAL A 139 -7.16 3.53 -10.85
CA VAL A 139 -6.04 3.50 -9.89
C VAL A 139 -6.37 2.53 -8.79
N GLU A 140 -5.50 1.56 -8.57
CA GLU A 140 -5.61 0.56 -7.51
C GLU A 140 -4.40 0.63 -6.58
N LYS A 141 -4.61 0.48 -5.27
CA LYS A 141 -3.56 0.47 -4.29
C LYS A 141 -3.67 -0.76 -3.40
N SER A 142 -2.74 -1.71 -3.58
CA SER A 142 -2.51 -2.82 -2.65
C SER A 142 -1.02 -2.99 -2.42
N VAL A 143 -0.63 -2.90 -1.17
CA VAL A 143 0.80 -2.90 -0.81
C VAL A 143 1.52 -4.21 -1.14
N ASP A 144 0.81 -5.33 -1.14
CA ASP A 144 1.30 -6.66 -1.45
C ASP A 144 1.53 -6.91 -2.95
N HIS A 145 0.95 -6.07 -3.82
CA HIS A 145 1.10 -6.21 -5.27
C HIS A 145 2.55 -6.05 -5.76
N HIS A 146 3.44 -5.47 -4.96
CA HIS A 146 4.86 -5.43 -5.32
C HIS A 146 5.49 -6.82 -5.53
N GLY A 147 4.93 -7.87 -4.92
CA GLY A 147 5.36 -9.25 -5.13
C GLY A 147 4.82 -9.92 -6.40
N PHE A 148 3.97 -9.25 -7.17
CA PHE A 148 3.24 -9.82 -8.31
C PHE A 148 3.30 -8.95 -9.57
N ILE A 149 4.36 -8.18 -9.73
CA ILE A 149 4.49 -7.25 -10.88
C ILE A 149 4.49 -8.00 -12.21
N ASP A 150 5.12 -9.16 -12.29
CA ASP A 150 5.18 -9.94 -13.53
C ASP A 150 3.79 -10.45 -13.94
N GLU A 151 2.98 -10.92 -12.97
CA GLU A 151 1.60 -11.34 -13.23
C GLU A 151 0.69 -10.16 -13.60
N LEU A 152 0.88 -9.01 -12.93
CA LEU A 152 0.15 -7.79 -13.26
C LEU A 152 0.53 -7.26 -14.65
N ASN A 153 1.81 -7.30 -15.04
CA ASN A 153 2.27 -6.96 -16.39
C ASN A 153 1.70 -7.91 -17.44
N LEU A 154 1.60 -9.19 -17.14
CA LEU A 154 0.99 -10.16 -18.05
C LEU A 154 -0.49 -9.88 -18.27
N ALA A 155 -1.22 -9.56 -17.21
CA ALA A 155 -2.64 -9.25 -17.26
C ALA A 155 -2.91 -7.86 -17.91
N PHE A 156 -2.03 -6.89 -17.65
CA PHE A 156 -2.15 -5.50 -18.06
C PHE A 156 -0.80 -4.98 -18.61
N PRO A 157 -0.45 -5.30 -19.87
CA PRO A 157 0.88 -4.99 -20.42
C PRO A 157 1.27 -3.52 -20.42
N ASP A 158 0.28 -2.63 -20.47
CA ASP A 158 0.48 -1.17 -20.49
C ASP A 158 0.31 -0.53 -19.10
N ALA A 159 0.10 -1.31 -18.04
CA ALA A 159 -0.08 -0.79 -16.70
C ALA A 159 1.10 0.07 -16.24
N GLN A 160 0.80 1.09 -15.45
CA GLN A 160 1.81 1.92 -14.80
C GLN A 160 1.90 1.55 -13.31
N PHE A 161 3.11 1.42 -12.81
CA PHE A 161 3.37 1.07 -11.42
C PHE A 161 4.00 2.25 -10.69
N ILE A 162 3.34 2.76 -9.67
CA ILE A 162 3.86 3.80 -8.78
C ILE A 162 4.32 3.14 -7.49
N HIS A 163 5.63 2.98 -7.32
CA HIS A 163 6.21 2.27 -6.19
C HIS A 163 6.73 3.24 -5.12
N LEU A 164 6.04 3.31 -4.00
CA LEU A 164 6.42 4.14 -2.87
C LEU A 164 7.47 3.43 -2.01
N ILE A 165 8.63 4.07 -1.89
CA ILE A 165 9.66 3.69 -0.91
C ILE A 165 9.78 4.77 0.15
N ARG A 166 10.28 4.39 1.31
CA ARG A 166 10.51 5.30 2.44
C ARG A 166 11.83 4.99 3.11
N ASN A 167 12.40 5.99 3.77
CA ASN A 167 13.54 5.80 4.64
C ASN A 167 13.33 4.56 5.54
N PRO A 168 14.16 3.51 5.44
CA PRO A 168 13.91 2.24 6.10
C PRO A 168 13.87 2.36 7.63
N TYR A 169 14.56 3.32 8.22
CA TYR A 169 14.45 3.59 9.66
C TYR A 169 13.07 4.15 10.04
N ALA A 170 12.56 5.08 9.24
CA ALA A 170 11.21 5.62 9.42
C ALA A 170 10.15 4.54 9.21
N ASN A 171 10.34 3.68 8.21
CA ASN A 171 9.41 2.61 7.88
C ASN A 171 9.33 1.57 9.01
N VAL A 172 10.47 1.16 9.58
CA VAL A 172 10.53 0.26 10.75
C VAL A 172 9.75 0.84 11.93
N VAL A 173 9.99 2.11 12.29
CA VAL A 173 9.27 2.78 13.38
C VAL A 173 7.76 2.82 13.10
N GLY A 174 7.38 3.19 11.89
CA GLY A 174 5.98 3.25 11.47
C GLY A 174 5.28 1.90 11.55
N LEU A 175 5.92 0.83 11.06
CA LEU A 175 5.41 -0.53 11.11
C LEU A 175 5.30 -1.06 12.54
N ARG A 176 6.32 -0.84 13.38
CA ARG A 176 6.27 -1.23 14.78
C ARG A 176 5.08 -0.61 15.51
N LYS A 177 4.89 0.70 15.36
CA LYS A 177 3.77 1.41 15.99
C LYS A 177 2.41 0.92 15.49
N PHE A 178 2.28 0.78 14.19
CA PHE A 178 1.06 0.29 13.57
C PHE A 178 0.69 -1.11 14.07
N LYS A 179 1.66 -2.02 14.10
CA LYS A 179 1.45 -3.39 14.55
C LYS A 179 1.21 -3.50 16.04
N ALA A 180 1.95 -2.76 16.83
CA ALA A 180 1.76 -2.76 18.27
C ALA A 180 0.33 -2.34 18.66
N LYS A 181 -0.27 -1.42 17.89
CA LYS A 181 -1.66 -0.98 18.10
C LYS A 181 -2.69 -2.07 17.80
N ILE A 182 -2.45 -2.88 16.75
CA ILE A 182 -3.47 -3.81 16.21
C ILE A 182 -3.30 -5.23 16.76
N GLN A 183 -2.07 -5.73 16.84
CA GLN A 183 -1.77 -7.14 17.08
C GLN A 183 -0.69 -7.38 18.17
N GLY A 184 -0.29 -6.33 18.88
CA GLY A 184 0.83 -6.36 19.80
C GLY A 184 2.18 -6.26 19.09
N TYR A 185 3.28 -6.37 19.85
CA TYR A 185 4.63 -6.14 19.33
C TYR A 185 5.00 -7.12 18.21
N PRO A 186 5.47 -6.64 17.03
CA PRO A 186 5.63 -7.47 15.84
C PRO A 186 6.77 -8.49 15.94
N LEU A 187 6.70 -9.51 15.06
CA LEU A 187 7.83 -10.36 14.73
C LEU A 187 8.78 -9.55 13.83
N PHE A 188 9.90 -9.11 14.37
CA PHE A 188 10.75 -8.12 13.74
C PHE A 188 11.35 -8.58 12.40
N HIS A 189 11.69 -9.87 12.27
CA HIS A 189 12.18 -10.40 11.01
C HIS A 189 11.17 -10.24 9.87
N ARG A 190 9.86 -10.35 10.15
CA ARG A 190 8.80 -10.13 9.14
C ARG A 190 8.72 -8.67 8.71
N VAL A 191 8.86 -7.74 9.68
CA VAL A 191 8.94 -6.30 9.38
C VAL A 191 10.11 -6.02 8.44
N MET A 192 11.29 -6.58 8.76
CA MET A 192 12.49 -6.40 7.94
C MET A 192 12.31 -7.00 6.55
N SER A 193 11.77 -8.23 6.45
CA SER A 193 11.53 -8.90 5.16
C SER A 193 10.56 -8.13 4.27
N SER A 194 9.49 -7.57 4.85
CA SER A 194 8.51 -6.77 4.09
C SER A 194 9.14 -5.49 3.51
N ILE A 195 9.96 -4.77 4.30
CA ILE A 195 10.67 -3.59 3.81
C ILE A 195 11.70 -3.97 2.75
N GLN A 196 12.48 -5.02 3.01
CA GLN A 196 13.52 -5.49 2.12
C GLN A 196 12.95 -5.90 0.78
N SER A 197 11.93 -6.74 0.76
CA SER A 197 11.28 -7.21 -0.46
C SER A 197 10.76 -6.06 -1.33
N SER A 198 10.04 -5.11 -0.72
CA SER A 198 9.54 -3.95 -1.47
C SER A 198 10.68 -3.12 -2.05
N MET A 199 11.75 -2.88 -1.29
CA MET A 199 12.90 -2.11 -1.78
C MET A 199 13.72 -2.88 -2.82
N ASP A 200 13.84 -4.21 -2.71
CA ASP A 200 14.51 -5.05 -3.71
C ASP A 200 13.78 -5.01 -5.05
N VAL A 201 12.45 -5.13 -5.02
CA VAL A 201 11.61 -4.98 -6.22
C VAL A 201 11.73 -3.58 -6.84
N ALA A 202 11.73 -2.53 -6.01
CA ALA A 202 11.92 -1.16 -6.49
C ALA A 202 13.30 -0.98 -7.14
N MET A 203 14.34 -1.62 -6.61
CA MET A 203 15.69 -1.62 -7.21
C MET A 203 15.74 -2.37 -8.53
N ASP A 204 15.18 -3.58 -8.58
CA ASP A 204 15.23 -4.44 -9.76
C ASP A 204 14.39 -3.88 -10.91
N GLN A 205 13.14 -3.53 -10.64
CA GLN A 205 12.19 -3.07 -11.66
C GLN A 205 12.36 -1.58 -11.99
N GLY A 206 12.47 -0.71 -10.99
CA GLY A 206 12.43 0.73 -11.18
C GLY A 206 13.73 1.34 -11.71
N ILE A 207 14.88 0.72 -11.44
CA ILE A 207 16.19 1.26 -11.87
C ILE A 207 16.65 0.63 -13.19
N SER A 208 16.31 -0.62 -13.46
CA SER A 208 16.99 -1.39 -14.50
C SER A 208 16.14 -1.99 -15.62
N LYS A 209 14.83 -2.22 -15.48
CA LYS A 209 14.13 -3.09 -16.43
C LYS A 209 12.76 -2.62 -16.95
N ASN A 210 12.00 -1.86 -16.19
CA ASN A 210 10.62 -1.56 -16.56
C ASN A 210 10.37 -0.04 -16.60
N LYS A 211 10.27 0.52 -17.80
CA LYS A 211 9.97 1.95 -17.99
C LYS A 211 8.58 2.39 -17.50
N ASN A 212 7.68 1.44 -17.23
CA ASN A 212 6.36 1.70 -16.65
C ASN A 212 6.39 1.62 -15.10
N HIS A 213 7.56 1.44 -14.49
CA HIS A 213 7.73 1.32 -13.04
C HIS A 213 8.41 2.56 -12.46
N HIS A 214 7.64 3.40 -11.79
CA HIS A 214 8.06 4.70 -11.28
C HIS A 214 8.29 4.63 -9.76
N VAL A 215 9.53 4.76 -9.32
CA VAL A 215 9.87 4.74 -7.90
C VAL A 215 9.80 6.15 -7.33
N ILE A 216 9.00 6.34 -6.29
CA ILE A 216 8.82 7.62 -5.59
C ILE A 216 9.27 7.47 -4.13
N ARG A 217 10.17 8.33 -3.68
CA ARG A 217 10.54 8.41 -2.26
C ARG A 217 9.47 9.20 -1.52
N HIS A 218 8.99 8.65 -0.41
CA HIS A 218 8.02 9.34 0.45
C HIS A 218 8.49 10.73 0.89
N GLU A 219 9.79 10.85 1.18
CA GLU A 219 10.41 12.10 1.60
C GLU A 219 10.33 13.16 0.50
N ASP A 220 10.56 12.80 -0.76
CA ASP A 220 10.43 13.72 -1.89
C ASP A 220 8.98 14.15 -2.09
N LEU A 221 8.04 13.21 -1.96
CA LEU A 221 6.60 13.49 -2.06
C LEU A 221 6.12 14.50 -1.01
N VAL A 222 6.61 14.42 0.23
CA VAL A 222 6.13 15.33 1.29
C VAL A 222 6.95 16.63 1.40
N GLN A 223 8.21 16.64 0.99
CA GLN A 223 9.08 17.83 1.06
C GLN A 223 9.01 18.69 -0.20
N ARG A 224 8.70 18.09 -1.34
CA ARG A 224 8.64 18.74 -2.66
C ARG A 224 7.41 18.20 -3.45
N PRO A 225 6.21 18.36 -2.88
CA PRO A 225 5.01 17.70 -3.43
C PRO A 225 4.72 18.11 -4.86
N GLU A 226 4.70 19.40 -5.17
CA GLU A 226 4.39 19.90 -6.50
C GLU A 226 5.40 19.36 -7.55
N GLN A 227 6.69 19.50 -7.30
CA GLN A 227 7.72 19.00 -8.20
C GLN A 227 7.60 17.48 -8.40
N THR A 228 7.35 16.74 -7.33
CA THR A 228 7.24 15.27 -7.36
C THR A 228 6.00 14.84 -8.14
N MET A 229 4.85 15.47 -7.89
CA MET A 229 3.60 15.11 -8.56
C MET A 229 3.58 15.55 -10.03
N GLN A 230 4.18 16.70 -10.39
CA GLN A 230 4.34 17.10 -11.80
C GLN A 230 5.22 16.11 -12.57
N ALA A 231 6.33 15.69 -11.99
CA ALA A 231 7.20 14.68 -12.59
C ALA A 231 6.50 13.34 -12.75
N LEU A 232 5.73 12.92 -11.73
CA LEU A 232 4.94 11.69 -11.76
C LEU A 232 3.83 11.75 -12.81
N ALA A 233 3.04 12.81 -12.84
CA ALA A 233 1.95 13.00 -13.81
C ALA A 233 2.47 12.87 -15.25
N LYS A 234 3.59 13.54 -15.55
CA LYS A 234 4.27 13.41 -16.85
C LYS A 234 4.71 11.97 -17.12
N ALA A 235 5.29 11.29 -16.14
CA ALA A 235 5.81 9.93 -16.29
C ALA A 235 4.70 8.89 -16.55
N VAL A 236 3.54 9.05 -15.90
CA VAL A 236 2.39 8.15 -16.09
C VAL A 236 1.42 8.64 -17.18
N ASN A 237 1.80 9.66 -17.94
CA ASN A 237 0.97 10.26 -18.99
C ASN A 237 -0.41 10.73 -18.48
N LEU A 238 -0.38 11.54 -17.43
CA LEU A 238 -1.53 12.19 -16.81
C LEU A 238 -1.43 13.70 -17.00
N SER A 239 -2.55 14.37 -17.24
CA SER A 239 -2.61 15.83 -17.27
C SER A 239 -2.28 16.40 -15.88
N TRP A 240 -1.67 17.59 -15.84
CA TRP A 240 -1.48 18.27 -14.57
C TRP A 240 -2.80 18.90 -14.11
N ASP A 241 -3.16 18.63 -12.85
CA ASP A 241 -4.25 19.28 -12.15
C ASP A 241 -3.84 19.58 -10.71
N GLU A 242 -4.30 20.72 -10.15
CA GLU A 242 -3.94 21.12 -8.78
C GLU A 242 -4.55 20.20 -7.71
N CYS A 243 -5.58 19.42 -8.02
CA CYS A 243 -6.13 18.40 -7.13
C CYS A 243 -5.06 17.39 -6.69
N LEU A 244 -4.03 17.16 -7.51
CA LEU A 244 -2.89 16.30 -7.19
C LEU A 244 -2.04 16.78 -5.99
N LEU A 245 -2.33 17.96 -5.45
CA LEU A 245 -1.73 18.49 -4.22
C LEU A 245 -2.68 18.48 -3.01
N SER A 246 -3.93 18.10 -3.23
CA SER A 246 -5.00 18.12 -2.23
C SER A 246 -5.53 16.71 -1.96
N PRO A 247 -4.99 15.98 -0.96
CA PRO A 247 -5.36 14.59 -0.77
C PRO A 247 -6.82 14.44 -0.37
N SER A 248 -7.55 13.57 -1.08
CA SER A 248 -8.96 13.24 -0.85
C SER A 248 -9.20 11.73 -0.83
N VAL A 249 -10.41 11.33 -0.48
CA VAL A 249 -10.96 9.98 -0.64
C VAL A 249 -12.41 10.13 -1.05
N MET A 250 -12.80 9.64 -2.22
CA MET A 250 -14.14 9.83 -2.80
C MET A 250 -14.54 11.30 -2.84
N ALA A 251 -13.61 12.16 -3.29
CA ALA A 251 -13.73 13.62 -3.35
C ALA A 251 -13.85 14.34 -1.99
N GLU A 252 -13.89 13.63 -0.86
CA GLU A 252 -13.89 14.22 0.48
C GLU A 252 -12.46 14.42 1.02
N PRO A 253 -12.16 15.51 1.73
CA PRO A 253 -10.83 15.78 2.26
C PRO A 253 -10.28 14.65 3.13
N TRP A 254 -9.10 14.12 2.81
CA TRP A 254 -8.47 13.05 3.55
C TRP A 254 -7.77 13.54 4.83
N SER A 255 -8.14 12.96 5.97
CA SER A 255 -7.59 13.34 7.28
C SER A 255 -6.25 12.69 7.63
N GLY A 256 -5.70 11.87 6.72
CA GLY A 256 -4.43 11.17 6.93
C GLY A 256 -4.54 9.90 7.77
N ASN A 257 -3.54 9.02 7.61
CA ASN A 257 -3.37 7.81 8.42
C ASN A 257 -2.00 7.74 9.11
N SER A 258 -1.44 8.90 9.45
CA SER A 258 -0.11 8.99 10.07
C SER A 258 -0.08 8.31 11.44
N SER A 259 1.00 7.56 11.72
CA SER A 259 1.30 7.04 13.07
C SER A 259 1.69 8.14 14.07
N HIS A 260 1.76 9.38 13.62
CA HIS A 260 2.16 10.56 14.40
C HIS A 260 1.01 11.56 14.65
N GLY A 261 -0.24 11.12 14.52
CA GLY A 261 -1.46 11.92 14.68
C GLY A 261 -2.09 12.34 13.36
N GLN A 262 -3.26 12.95 13.44
CA GLN A 262 -3.98 13.48 12.26
C GLN A 262 -3.15 14.57 11.58
N THR A 263 -3.10 14.53 10.26
CA THR A 263 -2.45 15.54 9.43
C THR A 263 -3.47 16.08 8.45
N LYS A 264 -3.52 17.39 8.31
CA LYS A 264 -4.29 18.01 7.21
C LYS A 264 -3.36 18.16 6.02
N GLY A 265 -3.70 17.49 4.91
CA GLY A 265 -2.90 17.58 3.69
C GLY A 265 -1.53 16.90 3.78
N ILE A 266 -0.57 17.41 3.01
CA ILE A 266 0.82 16.92 2.94
C ILE A 266 1.61 17.57 4.08
N ASP A 267 2.18 16.77 4.98
CA ASP A 267 2.89 17.26 6.17
C ASP A 267 4.36 16.79 6.17
N ALA A 268 5.26 17.68 5.78
CA ALA A 268 6.70 17.45 5.81
C ALA A 268 7.31 17.51 7.23
N SER A 269 6.64 18.14 8.20
CA SER A 269 7.21 18.38 9.54
C SER A 269 7.54 17.11 10.31
N LYS A 270 6.91 15.99 9.95
CA LYS A 270 7.06 14.70 10.62
C LYS A 270 8.00 13.72 9.91
N VAL A 271 8.64 14.15 8.83
CA VAL A 271 9.51 13.30 8.01
C VAL A 271 10.63 12.68 8.83
N ASP A 272 11.22 13.44 9.75
CA ASP A 272 12.34 13.04 10.60
C ASP A 272 11.94 12.63 12.03
N ALA A 273 10.65 12.63 12.37
CA ALA A 273 10.16 12.30 13.70
C ALA A 273 10.56 10.88 14.18
N TRP A 274 10.93 9.99 13.26
CA TRP A 274 11.42 8.66 13.57
C TRP A 274 12.76 8.67 14.30
N GLN A 275 13.60 9.70 14.14
CA GLN A 275 14.96 9.76 14.71
C GLN A 275 14.96 9.71 16.23
N THR A 276 13.96 10.30 16.87
CA THR A 276 13.78 10.27 18.33
C THR A 276 13.05 9.01 18.84
N GLN A 277 12.54 8.16 17.93
CA GLN A 277 11.67 7.05 18.27
C GLN A 277 12.24 5.69 17.87
N ILE A 278 13.27 5.67 17.05
CA ILE A 278 13.96 4.44 16.66
C ILE A 278 14.84 3.93 17.81
N HIS A 279 14.91 2.61 17.99
CA HIS A 279 15.75 1.97 18.98
C HIS A 279 17.08 1.50 18.38
N ALA A 280 18.11 1.34 19.25
CA ALA A 280 19.43 0.91 18.82
C ALA A 280 19.39 -0.45 18.10
N PHE A 281 18.55 -1.39 18.56
CA PHE A 281 18.31 -2.67 17.88
C PHE A 281 17.75 -2.50 16.46
N GLU A 282 16.75 -1.64 16.30
CA GLU A 282 16.12 -1.38 14.99
C GLU A 282 17.11 -0.74 14.02
N SER A 283 17.82 0.29 14.48
CA SER A 283 18.88 0.96 13.70
C SER A 283 19.99 -0.02 13.26
N TRP A 284 20.42 -0.89 14.19
CA TRP A 284 21.42 -1.92 13.90
C TRP A 284 20.92 -2.91 12.84
N GLN A 285 19.66 -3.38 12.93
CA GLN A 285 19.06 -4.29 11.95
C GLN A 285 18.96 -3.67 10.56
N VAL A 286 18.50 -2.42 10.46
CA VAL A 286 18.45 -1.70 9.18
C VAL A 286 19.86 -1.58 8.58
N ASN A 287 20.85 -1.21 9.38
CA ASN A 287 22.24 -1.10 8.92
C ASN A 287 22.82 -2.42 8.43
N ARG A 288 22.42 -3.54 9.05
CA ARG A 288 22.90 -4.89 8.71
C ARG A 288 22.19 -5.45 7.48
N LYS A 289 20.84 -5.40 7.45
CA LYS A 289 20.03 -6.12 6.47
C LYS A 289 19.64 -5.30 5.24
N LEU A 290 19.54 -3.98 5.36
CA LEU A 290 19.08 -3.08 4.31
C LEU A 290 20.17 -2.12 3.82
N ASN A 291 21.44 -2.47 3.99
CA ASN A 291 22.54 -1.60 3.63
C ASN A 291 22.61 -1.32 2.11
N GLN A 292 22.34 -2.35 1.29
CA GLN A 292 22.33 -2.22 -0.16
C GLN A 292 21.18 -1.32 -0.62
N GLN A 293 19.96 -1.61 -0.18
CA GLN A 293 18.74 -0.88 -0.49
C GLN A 293 18.85 0.60 -0.04
N ARG A 294 19.35 0.81 1.18
CA ARG A 294 19.56 2.14 1.72
C ARG A 294 20.51 2.97 0.85
N LYS A 295 21.61 2.36 0.38
CA LYS A 295 22.59 3.03 -0.51
C LYS A 295 21.99 3.32 -1.89
N ALA A 296 21.28 2.36 -2.47
CA ALA A 296 20.68 2.50 -3.79
C ALA A 296 19.70 3.68 -3.86
N PHE A 297 18.96 3.94 -2.79
CA PHE A 297 18.01 5.04 -2.72
C PHE A 297 18.53 6.28 -1.97
N ASN A 298 19.83 6.40 -1.76
CA ASN A 298 20.49 7.55 -1.13
C ASN A 298 19.97 7.87 0.29
N TYR A 299 19.64 6.84 1.08
CA TYR A 299 19.34 7.04 2.49
C TYR A 299 20.63 6.97 3.32
N PRO A 300 20.98 8.03 4.07
CA PRO A 300 22.19 8.06 4.87
C PRO A 300 22.16 7.01 5.98
N ARG A 301 23.35 6.52 6.36
CA ARG A 301 23.46 5.62 7.50
C ARG A 301 23.13 6.37 8.80
N PHE A 302 22.24 5.77 9.60
CA PHE A 302 21.91 6.27 10.93
C PHE A 302 22.24 5.20 11.95
N GLN A 303 22.93 5.58 13.02
CA GLN A 303 23.31 4.66 14.09
C GLN A 303 23.13 5.35 15.44
N LEU A 304 22.25 4.79 16.25
CA LEU A 304 22.15 5.18 17.65
C LEU A 304 23.29 4.59 18.47
N ARG A 305 23.84 5.40 19.35
CA ARG A 305 24.71 4.92 20.43
C ARG A 305 23.84 4.17 21.43
N GLY A 306 24.24 2.96 21.81
CA GLY A 306 23.50 2.13 22.77
C GLY A 306 23.69 0.65 22.53
N PHE A 307 23.25 -0.15 23.49
CA PHE A 307 23.32 -1.61 23.38
C PHE A 307 22.26 -2.12 22.43
N ALA A 308 22.69 -2.60 21.25
CA ALA A 308 21.80 -3.04 20.18
C ALA A 308 20.85 -4.18 20.59
N LEU A 309 21.20 -4.96 21.60
CA LEU A 309 20.37 -6.05 22.10
C LEU A 309 19.44 -5.64 23.26
N SER A 310 19.36 -4.34 23.59
CA SER A 310 18.44 -3.86 24.63
C SER A 310 16.99 -4.08 24.26
N LYS A 311 16.13 -4.21 25.26
CA LYS A 311 14.69 -4.36 25.10
C LYS A 311 14.07 -3.04 24.63
N VAL A 312 13.16 -3.12 23.68
CA VAL A 312 12.37 -1.98 23.21
C VAL A 312 11.20 -1.75 24.18
N GLN A 313 10.87 -0.49 24.45
CA GLN A 313 9.72 -0.16 25.30
C GLN A 313 8.43 -0.79 24.72
N GLY A 314 7.67 -1.44 25.59
CA GLY A 314 6.43 -2.14 25.19
C GLY A 314 6.65 -3.51 24.54
N GLU A 315 7.90 -3.96 24.34
CA GLU A 315 8.20 -5.28 23.82
C GLU A 315 8.02 -6.36 24.90
N PRO A 316 7.13 -7.37 24.74
CA PRO A 316 7.00 -8.49 25.66
C PRO A 316 8.29 -9.32 25.72
N TRP A 317 8.62 -9.90 26.88
CA TRP A 317 9.85 -10.70 27.04
C TRP A 317 9.97 -11.85 26.03
N SER A 318 8.87 -12.54 25.75
CA SER A 318 8.84 -13.61 24.74
C SER A 318 9.21 -13.09 23.34
N ARG A 319 8.73 -11.92 22.94
CA ARG A 319 9.08 -11.25 21.70
C ARG A 319 10.52 -10.75 21.69
N PHE A 320 10.96 -10.19 22.80
CA PHE A 320 12.36 -9.76 22.96
C PHE A 320 13.32 -10.92 22.71
N VAL A 321 13.16 -12.02 23.43
CA VAL A 321 14.03 -13.20 23.28
C VAL A 321 13.98 -13.72 21.82
N TYR A 322 12.78 -13.94 21.30
CA TYR A 322 12.59 -14.42 19.93
C TYR A 322 13.24 -13.51 18.90
N ASN A 323 12.95 -12.20 18.94
CA ASN A 323 13.48 -11.24 17.97
C ASN A 323 15.00 -11.15 18.00
N ARG A 324 15.61 -11.24 19.20
CA ARG A 324 17.10 -11.21 19.35
C ARG A 324 17.75 -12.48 18.83
N LEU A 325 17.25 -13.65 19.25
CA LEU A 325 17.78 -14.95 18.77
C LEU A 325 17.65 -15.04 17.26
N ARG A 326 16.49 -14.77 16.71
CA ARG A 326 16.26 -14.81 15.27
C ARG A 326 17.15 -13.84 14.48
N SER A 327 17.47 -12.69 15.06
CA SER A 327 18.35 -11.70 14.43
C SER A 327 19.81 -12.08 14.40
N LEU A 328 20.26 -12.99 15.27
CA LEU A 328 21.63 -13.48 15.30
C LEU A 328 21.86 -14.65 14.33
N ILE A 329 20.82 -15.42 14.04
CA ILE A 329 20.89 -16.64 13.20
C ILE A 329 20.67 -16.30 11.72
N GLY A 330 19.92 -15.27 11.38
CA GLY A 330 19.60 -14.84 10.01
C GLY A 330 20.02 -13.41 9.77
#